data_18b8233fafb539f986dca9f46d307f0c
#
_entry.id   18b8233fafb539f986dca9f46d307f0c
#
_cell.length_a   1.000
_cell.length_b   1.000
_cell.length_c   1.000
_cell.angle_alpha   90.00
_cell.angle_beta   90.00
_cell.angle_gamma   90.00
#
_symmetry.space_group_name_H-M   'P 1'
#
loop_
_entity.id
_entity.type
_entity.pdbx_description
1 polymer ?
#
loop_
_entity_poly.entity_id
_entity_poly.type
_entity_poly.pdbx_seq_one_letter_code
_entity_poly.pdbx_strand_id
1 'polypeptide(L)'
;MAERKPIISFRNFSFQYRAQKRPTLTDINLEIYPGERVLIAGPSGSGKSTLAGCINGLNPFSNPGACTGTLTVDGVDAPHSSLFELSAHVGTVLQDPDGQFIGLTVGEDIAFALENSCTPQDEMYAITRHAAELVGIENHLGYAPHELSGGQKQRVSLAGVMVDQVKILLFDEPLANLDPATGKQAIELIDEIQKKTDTTVLIIEHRLEDVLWRNVDRIVLVNGGTILADLRPDELLSGSLLAENGIREPLYVTALRYAGVDITPDKHPAHVDSLVLDDTDTQKLRDWFTARPRPAAQPEREPLLEVKGLSFGYQKGQQTLRDVGFSIGKGEMVSIVGRNGAGKSTLSKLICGFETPDAGEIFLNGKPLAEENIRRRAQHIGYVMQNPNQMISKTMIYDEVALGLQRSGLTEEQIREKVEATLRVCGLYPFRNWPISALSFGQKKRVTIASVLVLDPELILLDEPTAGQDFRHYTDIMEFLRGLNARGVTVVMITHDMHLMLEYTRRALVFCDGRLIADRTAAAVLCDPALVEQAALKETSLYTLANRCGIAPAQEFVERFIEQDREVREGGC
;
A
#
# COMPACT_ATOMS: atom_id res chain seq x y z
N MET A 1 -16.48 -0.14 40.76
CA MET A 1 -16.52 -0.09 39.27
C MET A 1 -16.91 -1.47 38.82
N ALA A 2 -17.97 -1.64 38.02
CA ALA A 2 -18.29 -2.94 37.42
C ALA A 2 -17.08 -3.35 36.55
N GLU A 3 -16.57 -4.57 36.72
CA GLU A 3 -15.53 -5.13 35.83
C GLU A 3 -16.04 -5.05 34.40
N ARG A 4 -15.35 -4.28 33.57
CA ARG A 4 -15.68 -4.15 32.13
C ARG A 4 -15.35 -5.49 31.48
N LYS A 5 -16.35 -6.23 31.01
CA LYS A 5 -16.15 -7.53 30.37
C LYS A 5 -15.56 -7.33 28.98
N PRO A 6 -14.46 -8.01 28.62
CA PRO A 6 -13.92 -7.91 27.28
C PRO A 6 -14.88 -8.51 26.24
N ILE A 7 -14.95 -7.89 25.06
CA ILE A 7 -15.73 -8.40 23.92
C ILE A 7 -14.92 -9.44 23.14
N ILE A 8 -13.58 -9.32 23.11
CA ILE A 8 -12.67 -10.33 22.59
C ILE A 8 -11.66 -10.66 23.68
N SER A 9 -11.45 -11.95 23.97
CA SER A 9 -10.48 -12.39 24.96
C SER A 9 -9.72 -13.61 24.49
N PHE A 10 -8.41 -13.45 24.30
CA PHE A 10 -7.44 -14.52 24.09
C PHE A 10 -6.73 -14.83 25.41
N ARG A 11 -6.63 -16.11 25.79
CA ARG A 11 -5.89 -16.56 26.98
C ARG A 11 -5.03 -17.75 26.65
N ASN A 12 -3.72 -17.59 26.72
CA ASN A 12 -2.69 -18.57 26.36
C ASN A 12 -3.00 -19.23 25.00
N PHE A 13 -3.54 -18.43 24.06
CA PHE A 13 -4.04 -18.95 22.80
C PHE A 13 -2.91 -19.14 21.79
N SER A 14 -2.87 -20.32 21.16
CA SER A 14 -1.95 -20.61 20.08
C SER A 14 -2.68 -21.24 18.90
N PHE A 15 -2.22 -20.96 17.69
CA PHE A 15 -2.79 -21.52 16.47
C PHE A 15 -1.69 -22.01 15.53
N GLN A 16 -1.88 -23.21 14.98
CA GLN A 16 -0.98 -23.82 14.01
C GLN A 16 -1.76 -24.32 12.81
N TYR A 17 -1.45 -23.81 11.61
CA TYR A 17 -2.00 -24.35 10.37
C TYR A 17 -1.57 -25.80 10.16
N ARG A 18 -2.47 -26.63 9.64
CA ARG A 18 -2.19 -28.06 9.37
C ARG A 18 -0.99 -28.26 8.42
N ALA A 19 -0.78 -27.32 7.50
CA ALA A 19 0.33 -27.37 6.54
C ALA A 19 1.68 -26.92 7.11
N GLN A 20 1.72 -26.36 8.32
CA GLN A 20 2.92 -25.80 8.92
C GLN A 20 3.46 -26.69 10.05
N LYS A 21 4.79 -26.65 10.22
CA LYS A 21 5.49 -27.42 11.27
C LYS A 21 5.56 -26.69 12.61
N ARG A 22 5.31 -25.39 12.63
CA ARG A 22 5.38 -24.53 13.82
C ARG A 22 4.10 -23.72 13.96
N PRO A 23 3.69 -23.38 15.17
CA PRO A 23 2.59 -22.45 15.39
C PRO A 23 2.84 -21.11 14.69
N THR A 24 1.76 -20.56 14.12
CA THR A 24 1.76 -19.20 13.54
C THR A 24 1.45 -18.16 14.62
N LEU A 25 0.63 -18.53 15.60
CA LEU A 25 0.39 -17.74 16.81
C LEU A 25 0.81 -18.56 18.02
N THR A 26 1.50 -17.94 18.97
CA THR A 26 2.03 -18.60 20.16
C THR A 26 1.74 -17.75 21.39
N ASP A 27 1.05 -18.35 22.37
CA ASP A 27 0.76 -17.77 23.68
C ASP A 27 0.18 -16.34 23.62
N ILE A 28 -0.82 -16.16 22.79
CA ILE A 28 -1.53 -14.88 22.65
C ILE A 28 -2.38 -14.65 23.90
N ASN A 29 -2.15 -13.51 24.55
CA ASN A 29 -2.92 -13.00 25.67
C ASN A 29 -3.35 -11.57 25.30
N LEU A 30 -4.64 -11.36 25.03
CA LEU A 30 -5.18 -10.08 24.55
C LEU A 30 -6.64 -9.93 24.98
N GLU A 31 -6.98 -8.81 25.57
CA GLU A 31 -8.36 -8.44 25.88
C GLU A 31 -8.73 -7.14 25.15
N ILE A 32 -9.84 -7.14 24.40
CA ILE A 32 -10.40 -5.98 23.71
C ILE A 32 -11.77 -5.72 24.28
N TYR A 33 -12.06 -4.46 24.58
CA TYR A 33 -13.29 -4.05 25.25
C TYR A 33 -14.29 -3.42 24.27
N PRO A 34 -15.61 -3.47 24.58
CA PRO A 34 -16.61 -2.86 23.73
C PRO A 34 -16.35 -1.37 23.45
N GLY A 35 -16.52 -0.98 22.17
CA GLY A 35 -16.34 0.39 21.70
C GLY A 35 -14.88 0.82 21.50
N GLU A 36 -13.89 -0.05 21.77
CA GLU A 36 -12.47 0.27 21.49
C GLU A 36 -12.17 0.25 19.99
N ARG A 37 -11.26 1.14 19.59
CA ARG A 37 -10.59 1.11 18.28
C ARG A 37 -9.15 0.65 18.47
N VAL A 38 -8.86 -0.55 17.97
CA VAL A 38 -7.55 -1.19 18.14
C VAL A 38 -6.88 -1.34 16.78
N LEU A 39 -5.65 -0.83 16.65
CA LEU A 39 -4.80 -1.06 15.51
C LEU A 39 -3.89 -2.26 15.80
N ILE A 40 -3.92 -3.27 14.93
CA ILE A 40 -3.02 -4.42 14.97
C ILE A 40 -1.93 -4.17 13.93
N ALA A 41 -0.72 -3.88 14.40
CA ALA A 41 0.44 -3.56 13.59
C ALA A 41 1.51 -4.66 13.68
N GLY A 42 2.39 -4.71 12.70
CA GLY A 42 3.51 -5.67 12.68
C GLY A 42 3.99 -5.95 11.26
N PRO A 43 5.17 -6.56 11.09
CA PRO A 43 5.70 -6.92 9.78
C PRO A 43 4.86 -8.01 9.08
N SER A 44 5.03 -8.18 7.78
CA SER A 44 4.38 -9.26 7.02
C SER A 44 4.79 -10.62 7.55
N GLY A 45 3.83 -11.55 7.61
CA GLY A 45 4.06 -12.88 8.16
C GLY A 45 4.17 -12.92 9.69
N SER A 46 3.93 -11.80 10.39
CA SER A 46 3.96 -11.78 11.87
C SER A 46 2.78 -12.47 12.54
N GLY A 47 1.72 -12.80 11.79
CA GLY A 47 0.52 -13.48 12.30
C GLY A 47 -0.74 -12.61 12.41
N LYS A 48 -0.73 -11.34 11.97
CA LYS A 48 -1.88 -10.41 12.07
C LYS A 48 -3.15 -10.95 11.42
N SER A 49 -3.09 -11.31 10.13
CA SER A 49 -4.25 -11.87 9.41
C SER A 49 -4.66 -13.25 9.96
N THR A 50 -3.72 -14.01 10.56
CA THR A 50 -4.06 -15.24 11.29
C THR A 50 -4.82 -14.93 12.57
N LEU A 51 -4.42 -13.89 13.32
CA LEU A 51 -5.14 -13.42 14.51
C LEU A 51 -6.56 -12.99 14.15
N ALA A 52 -6.71 -12.19 13.08
CA ALA A 52 -8.00 -11.80 12.52
C ALA A 52 -8.86 -13.01 12.12
N GLY A 53 -8.24 -13.96 11.40
CA GLY A 53 -8.90 -15.20 10.97
C GLY A 53 -9.38 -16.06 12.14
N CYS A 54 -8.71 -16.01 13.30
CA CYS A 54 -9.19 -16.67 14.51
C CYS A 54 -10.40 -15.92 15.13
N ILE A 55 -10.43 -14.58 15.07
CA ILE A 55 -11.55 -13.77 15.61
C ILE A 55 -12.83 -13.98 14.79
N ASN A 56 -12.72 -13.99 13.45
CA ASN A 56 -13.88 -14.14 12.57
C ASN A 56 -14.21 -15.58 12.21
N GLY A 57 -13.51 -16.57 12.77
CA GLY A 57 -13.75 -18.00 12.59
C GLY A 57 -13.24 -18.62 11.29
N LEU A 58 -12.60 -17.85 10.39
CA LEU A 58 -11.94 -18.43 9.21
C LEU A 58 -10.88 -19.46 9.59
N ASN A 59 -10.25 -19.27 10.75
CA ASN A 59 -9.38 -20.23 11.38
C ASN A 59 -10.03 -20.80 12.66
N PRO A 60 -10.19 -22.11 12.81
CA PRO A 60 -9.69 -23.21 11.96
C PRO A 60 -10.66 -23.66 10.86
N PHE A 61 -11.83 -23.02 10.69
CA PHE A 61 -12.92 -23.56 9.88
C PHE A 61 -12.58 -23.63 8.37
N SER A 62 -12.27 -22.51 7.74
CA SER A 62 -11.89 -22.46 6.31
C SER A 62 -10.42 -22.80 6.10
N ASN A 63 -9.57 -22.44 7.05
CA ASN A 63 -8.15 -22.73 7.05
C ASN A 63 -7.82 -23.74 8.16
N PRO A 64 -7.76 -25.03 7.85
CA PRO A 64 -7.62 -26.08 8.86
C PRO A 64 -6.35 -25.92 9.69
N GLY A 65 -6.50 -26.00 11.01
CA GLY A 65 -5.42 -25.87 11.98
C GLY A 65 -5.80 -26.41 13.35
N ALA A 66 -4.85 -26.35 14.27
CA ALA A 66 -5.04 -26.74 15.67
C ALA A 66 -4.96 -25.50 16.56
N CYS A 67 -5.96 -25.33 17.43
CA CYS A 67 -6.01 -24.30 18.46
C CYS A 67 -5.65 -24.89 19.82
N THR A 68 -4.97 -24.12 20.67
CA THR A 68 -4.81 -24.39 22.09
C THR A 68 -5.07 -23.10 22.89
N GLY A 69 -5.39 -23.20 24.17
CA GLY A 69 -5.84 -22.06 24.96
C GLY A 69 -7.32 -21.73 24.70
N THR A 70 -7.74 -20.51 24.98
CA THR A 70 -9.13 -20.06 24.80
C THR A 70 -9.20 -18.76 24.01
N LEU A 71 -10.21 -18.67 23.15
CA LEU A 71 -10.61 -17.45 22.46
C LEU A 71 -12.12 -17.29 22.58
N THR A 72 -12.56 -16.19 23.18
CA THR A 72 -13.98 -15.83 23.22
C THR A 72 -14.21 -14.53 22.45
N VAL A 73 -15.27 -14.50 21.65
CA VAL A 73 -15.70 -13.35 20.84
C VAL A 73 -17.18 -13.08 21.15
N ASP A 74 -17.46 -11.94 21.76
CA ASP A 74 -18.79 -11.56 22.28
C ASP A 74 -19.44 -12.67 23.15
N GLY A 75 -18.59 -13.37 23.91
CA GLY A 75 -19.00 -14.48 24.78
C GLY A 75 -19.10 -15.86 24.09
N VAL A 76 -18.91 -15.93 22.78
CA VAL A 76 -18.91 -17.16 21.99
C VAL A 76 -17.50 -17.78 22.00
N ASP A 77 -17.39 -19.10 22.15
CA ASP A 77 -16.13 -19.85 22.04
C ASP A 77 -15.76 -20.01 20.56
N ALA A 78 -14.97 -19.07 20.03
CA ALA A 78 -14.73 -18.95 18.61
C ALA A 78 -14.13 -20.21 17.95
N PRO A 79 -13.11 -20.91 18.50
CA PRO A 79 -12.55 -22.12 17.90
C PRO A 79 -13.53 -23.29 17.73
N HIS A 80 -14.63 -23.31 18.50
CA HIS A 80 -15.60 -24.40 18.50
C HIS A 80 -16.97 -24.01 17.93
N SER A 81 -17.12 -22.75 17.50
CA SER A 81 -18.35 -22.22 16.91
C SER A 81 -18.33 -22.28 15.38
N SER A 82 -19.51 -22.22 14.75
CA SER A 82 -19.60 -22.16 13.30
C SER A 82 -19.30 -20.76 12.76
N LEU A 83 -18.88 -20.68 11.48
CA LEU A 83 -18.75 -19.39 10.79
C LEU A 83 -20.02 -18.58 10.81
N PHE A 84 -21.18 -19.24 10.66
CA PHE A 84 -22.47 -18.59 10.66
C PHE A 84 -22.78 -17.94 12.02
N GLU A 85 -22.44 -18.59 13.13
CA GLU A 85 -22.62 -18.03 14.46
C GLU A 85 -21.71 -16.82 14.68
N LEU A 86 -20.44 -16.91 14.29
CA LEU A 86 -19.47 -15.82 14.46
C LEU A 86 -19.76 -14.64 13.52
N SER A 87 -20.32 -14.86 12.32
CA SER A 87 -20.66 -13.77 11.40
C SER A 87 -21.74 -12.84 11.95
N ALA A 88 -22.60 -13.31 12.87
CA ALA A 88 -23.57 -12.47 13.57
C ALA A 88 -22.92 -11.50 14.58
N HIS A 89 -21.67 -11.72 14.97
CA HIS A 89 -20.93 -10.91 15.94
C HIS A 89 -19.82 -10.08 15.31
N VAL A 90 -19.17 -10.62 14.25
CA VAL A 90 -17.98 -10.04 13.61
C VAL A 90 -18.22 -9.85 12.12
N GLY A 91 -18.22 -8.60 11.71
CA GLY A 91 -18.20 -8.25 10.29
C GLY A 91 -16.76 -7.99 9.81
N THR A 92 -16.38 -8.57 8.69
CA THR A 92 -15.03 -8.47 8.14
C THR A 92 -15.02 -7.80 6.77
N VAL A 93 -14.24 -6.73 6.62
CA VAL A 93 -13.91 -6.12 5.33
C VAL A 93 -12.51 -6.61 4.94
N LEU A 94 -12.43 -7.34 3.82
CA LEU A 94 -11.20 -7.96 3.34
C LEU A 94 -10.30 -6.96 2.59
N GLN A 95 -9.02 -7.30 2.48
CA GLN A 95 -8.00 -6.54 1.74
C GLN A 95 -8.37 -6.34 0.25
N ASP A 96 -8.95 -7.35 -0.38
CA ASP A 96 -9.42 -7.31 -1.77
C ASP A 96 -10.95 -7.31 -1.81
N PRO A 97 -11.59 -6.13 -1.98
CA PRO A 97 -13.05 -6.06 -2.08
C PRO A 97 -13.61 -6.82 -3.28
N ASP A 98 -12.87 -6.93 -4.39
CA ASP A 98 -13.34 -7.64 -5.59
C ASP A 98 -13.57 -9.13 -5.33
N GLY A 99 -12.80 -9.73 -4.42
CA GLY A 99 -12.98 -11.09 -3.97
C GLY A 99 -14.18 -11.30 -3.03
N GLN A 100 -14.79 -10.22 -2.57
CA GLN A 100 -15.93 -10.23 -1.63
C GLN A 100 -17.28 -10.15 -2.34
N PHE A 101 -17.34 -9.57 -3.57
CA PHE A 101 -18.59 -9.37 -4.28
C PHE A 101 -19.19 -10.66 -4.83
N ILE A 102 -20.49 -10.84 -4.55
CA ILE A 102 -21.30 -11.99 -4.99
C ILE A 102 -22.49 -11.50 -5.82
N GLY A 103 -23.07 -10.34 -5.46
CA GLY A 103 -24.20 -9.72 -6.13
C GLY A 103 -23.86 -9.25 -7.56
N LEU A 104 -24.84 -9.29 -8.45
CA LEU A 104 -24.74 -8.71 -9.79
C LEU A 104 -24.85 -7.19 -9.75
N THR A 105 -25.55 -6.67 -8.74
CA THR A 105 -25.68 -5.25 -8.44
C THR A 105 -25.21 -4.94 -7.03
N VAL A 106 -24.89 -3.69 -6.77
CA VAL A 106 -24.52 -3.18 -5.43
C VAL A 106 -25.59 -3.47 -4.41
N GLY A 107 -26.88 -3.28 -4.79
CA GLY A 107 -28.02 -3.55 -3.90
C GLY A 107 -28.12 -5.01 -3.52
N GLU A 108 -27.95 -5.92 -4.48
CA GLU A 108 -27.95 -7.37 -4.23
C GLU A 108 -26.76 -7.79 -3.35
N ASP A 109 -25.60 -7.19 -3.56
CA ASP A 109 -24.41 -7.50 -2.76
C ASP A 109 -24.59 -7.09 -1.29
N ILE A 110 -25.09 -5.87 -1.05
CA ILE A 110 -25.40 -5.40 0.30
C ILE A 110 -26.51 -6.25 0.96
N ALA A 111 -27.51 -6.67 0.21
CA ALA A 111 -28.63 -7.48 0.72
C ALA A 111 -28.26 -8.94 0.99
N PHE A 112 -27.12 -9.43 0.50
CA PHE A 112 -26.77 -10.86 0.49
C PHE A 112 -26.83 -11.52 1.88
N ALA A 113 -26.34 -10.83 2.93
CA ALA A 113 -26.42 -11.35 4.30
C ALA A 113 -27.87 -11.47 4.81
N LEU A 114 -28.72 -10.50 4.46
CA LEU A 114 -30.14 -10.50 4.82
C LEU A 114 -30.92 -11.60 4.09
N GLU A 115 -30.56 -11.91 2.84
CA GLU A 115 -31.12 -13.06 2.10
C GLU A 115 -30.78 -14.37 2.81
N ASN A 116 -29.53 -14.55 3.23
CA ASN A 116 -29.09 -15.72 3.97
C ASN A 116 -29.81 -15.88 5.32
N SER A 117 -30.22 -14.77 5.94
CA SER A 117 -30.99 -14.74 7.19
C SER A 117 -32.51 -14.86 6.97
N CYS A 118 -32.96 -15.05 5.71
CA CYS A 118 -34.35 -15.11 5.32
C CYS A 118 -35.19 -13.88 5.79
N THR A 119 -34.58 -12.69 5.75
CA THR A 119 -35.27 -11.43 6.10
C THR A 119 -36.38 -11.14 5.09
N PRO A 120 -37.60 -10.70 5.56
CA PRO A 120 -38.68 -10.33 4.67
C PRO A 120 -38.28 -9.25 3.65
N GLN A 121 -38.76 -9.36 2.41
CA GLN A 121 -38.30 -8.53 1.28
C GLN A 121 -38.44 -7.01 1.55
N ASP A 122 -39.58 -6.58 2.10
CA ASP A 122 -39.80 -5.13 2.37
C ASP A 122 -38.81 -4.60 3.43
N GLU A 123 -38.51 -5.41 4.43
CA GLU A 123 -37.54 -5.09 5.48
C GLU A 123 -36.12 -5.09 4.93
N MET A 124 -35.78 -6.06 4.08
CA MET A 124 -34.51 -6.17 3.40
C MET A 124 -34.21 -4.91 2.56
N TYR A 125 -35.18 -4.42 1.78
CA TYR A 125 -35.01 -3.17 1.01
C TYR A 125 -34.73 -1.96 1.91
N ALA A 126 -35.44 -1.85 3.05
CA ALA A 126 -35.27 -0.74 3.98
C ALA A 126 -33.87 -0.77 4.63
N ILE A 127 -33.42 -1.95 5.10
CA ILE A 127 -32.10 -2.14 5.74
C ILE A 127 -30.98 -1.89 4.73
N THR A 128 -31.07 -2.46 3.52
CA THR A 128 -30.08 -2.27 2.44
C THR A 128 -29.91 -0.79 2.10
N ARG A 129 -31.03 -0.07 1.94
CA ARG A 129 -31.01 1.36 1.64
C ARG A 129 -30.38 2.16 2.77
N HIS A 130 -30.74 1.87 4.00
CA HIS A 130 -30.19 2.54 5.18
C HIS A 130 -28.67 2.29 5.31
N ALA A 131 -28.21 1.04 5.11
CA ALA A 131 -26.78 0.73 5.11
C ALA A 131 -26.03 1.48 4.00
N ALA A 132 -26.61 1.56 2.79
CA ALA A 132 -26.04 2.32 1.69
C ALA A 132 -25.96 3.82 1.99
N GLU A 133 -26.97 4.40 2.63
CA GLU A 133 -26.98 5.81 3.07
C GLU A 133 -25.89 6.09 4.13
N LEU A 134 -25.68 5.19 5.07
CA LEU A 134 -24.66 5.31 6.11
C LEU A 134 -23.23 5.44 5.54
N VAL A 135 -22.98 4.76 4.44
CA VAL A 135 -21.66 4.78 3.78
C VAL A 135 -21.62 5.72 2.54
N GLY A 136 -22.73 6.37 2.18
CA GLY A 136 -22.83 7.30 1.06
C GLY A 136 -22.71 6.64 -0.32
N ILE A 137 -23.37 5.49 -0.52
CA ILE A 137 -23.39 4.75 -1.79
C ILE A 137 -24.84 4.53 -2.33
N GLU A 138 -25.83 5.15 -1.75
CA GLU A 138 -27.26 4.98 -2.05
C GLU A 138 -27.62 5.24 -3.52
N ASN A 139 -26.86 6.10 -4.20
CA ASN A 139 -27.09 6.43 -5.61
C ASN A 139 -26.53 5.38 -6.58
N HIS A 140 -25.84 4.36 -6.08
CA HIS A 140 -25.15 3.34 -6.89
C HIS A 140 -25.77 1.94 -6.73
N LEU A 141 -26.90 1.78 -6.02
CA LEU A 141 -27.51 0.47 -5.73
C LEU A 141 -27.80 -0.37 -6.98
N GLY A 142 -28.11 0.25 -8.10
CA GLY A 142 -28.36 -0.42 -9.38
C GLY A 142 -27.12 -0.68 -10.25
N TYR A 143 -25.93 -0.24 -9.83
CA TYR A 143 -24.69 -0.41 -10.60
C TYR A 143 -24.12 -1.80 -10.38
N ALA A 144 -23.39 -2.29 -11.39
CA ALA A 144 -22.62 -3.52 -11.22
C ALA A 144 -21.31 -3.21 -10.44
N PRO A 145 -20.83 -4.11 -9.55
CA PRO A 145 -19.62 -3.88 -8.77
C PRO A 145 -18.38 -3.51 -9.59
N HIS A 146 -18.25 -4.01 -10.81
CA HIS A 146 -17.11 -3.70 -11.68
C HIS A 146 -17.13 -2.26 -12.27
N GLU A 147 -18.27 -1.56 -12.19
CA GLU A 147 -18.41 -0.17 -12.62
C GLU A 147 -17.94 0.83 -11.55
N LEU A 148 -17.69 0.34 -10.33
CA LEU A 148 -17.33 1.15 -9.17
C LEU A 148 -15.83 1.42 -9.09
N SER A 149 -15.47 2.60 -8.55
CA SER A 149 -14.10 2.89 -8.12
C SER A 149 -13.71 2.05 -6.88
N GLY A 150 -12.39 1.91 -6.60
CA GLY A 150 -11.91 1.18 -5.44
C GLY A 150 -12.51 1.66 -4.10
N GLY A 151 -12.62 2.97 -3.90
CA GLY A 151 -13.24 3.52 -2.70
C GLY A 151 -14.75 3.27 -2.62
N GLN A 152 -15.47 3.28 -3.76
CA GLN A 152 -16.89 2.91 -3.80
C GLN A 152 -17.06 1.42 -3.49
N LYS A 153 -16.21 0.54 -4.04
CA LYS A 153 -16.21 -0.89 -3.73
C LYS A 153 -16.05 -1.16 -2.23
N GLN A 154 -15.12 -0.47 -1.60
CA GLN A 154 -14.91 -0.59 -0.15
C GLN A 154 -16.13 -0.14 0.65
N ARG A 155 -16.82 0.95 0.23
CA ARG A 155 -18.07 1.40 0.84
C ARG A 155 -19.18 0.34 0.72
N VAL A 156 -19.27 -0.32 -0.44
CA VAL A 156 -20.24 -1.42 -0.65
C VAL A 156 -19.93 -2.60 0.27
N SER A 157 -18.66 -3.06 0.33
CA SER A 157 -18.26 -4.13 1.25
C SER A 157 -18.58 -3.78 2.70
N LEU A 158 -18.34 -2.53 3.10
CA LEU A 158 -18.66 -2.05 4.45
C LEU A 158 -20.17 -2.02 4.71
N ALA A 159 -20.99 -1.56 3.75
CA ALA A 159 -22.45 -1.60 3.86
C ALA A 159 -22.97 -3.03 4.02
N GLY A 160 -22.47 -3.98 3.20
CA GLY A 160 -22.82 -5.40 3.26
C GLY A 160 -22.49 -6.06 4.60
N VAL A 161 -21.45 -5.59 5.29
CA VAL A 161 -21.10 -6.06 6.63
C VAL A 161 -21.97 -5.42 7.72
N MET A 162 -22.46 -4.19 7.51
CA MET A 162 -23.21 -3.44 8.51
C MET A 162 -24.70 -3.82 8.60
N VAL A 163 -25.25 -4.47 7.58
CA VAL A 163 -26.68 -4.86 7.59
C VAL A 163 -27.04 -5.82 8.74
N ASP A 164 -26.08 -6.60 9.22
CA ASP A 164 -26.27 -7.55 10.34
C ASP A 164 -26.11 -6.91 11.73
N GLN A 165 -25.88 -5.59 11.81
CA GLN A 165 -25.70 -4.86 13.08
C GLN A 165 -24.66 -5.49 14.01
N VAL A 166 -23.55 -5.94 13.42
CA VAL A 166 -22.45 -6.60 14.14
C VAL A 166 -21.84 -5.69 15.22
N LYS A 167 -21.37 -6.30 16.31
CA LYS A 167 -20.72 -5.56 17.42
C LYS A 167 -19.24 -5.31 17.20
N ILE A 168 -18.62 -6.08 16.30
CA ILE A 168 -17.19 -6.01 15.99
C ILE A 168 -17.03 -5.85 14.48
N LEU A 169 -16.31 -4.79 14.08
CA LEU A 169 -15.88 -4.57 12.70
C LEU A 169 -14.37 -4.83 12.59
N LEU A 170 -14.00 -5.74 11.71
CA LEU A 170 -12.63 -6.12 11.45
C LEU A 170 -12.26 -5.69 10.03
N PHE A 171 -11.20 -4.90 9.90
CA PHE A 171 -10.66 -4.43 8.64
C PHE A 171 -9.27 -5.03 8.43
N ASP A 172 -9.09 -5.82 7.38
CA ASP A 172 -7.79 -6.38 7.02
C ASP A 172 -7.20 -5.58 5.85
N GLU A 173 -6.22 -4.73 6.16
CA GLU A 173 -5.53 -3.82 5.25
C GLU A 173 -6.50 -2.93 4.42
N PRO A 174 -7.38 -2.15 5.06
CA PRO A 174 -8.42 -1.38 4.37
C PRO A 174 -7.87 -0.28 3.46
N LEU A 175 -6.60 0.08 3.58
CA LEU A 175 -5.97 1.11 2.77
C LEU A 175 -5.25 0.55 1.53
N ALA A 176 -5.21 -0.77 1.37
CA ALA A 176 -4.59 -1.39 0.21
C ALA A 176 -5.29 -0.95 -1.09
N ASN A 177 -4.50 -0.67 -2.14
CA ASN A 177 -4.99 -0.28 -3.47
C ASN A 177 -5.80 1.03 -3.55
N LEU A 178 -5.90 1.81 -2.47
CA LEU A 178 -6.53 3.13 -2.48
C LEU A 178 -5.50 4.24 -2.73
N ASP A 179 -5.90 5.26 -3.51
CA ASP A 179 -5.13 6.49 -3.53
C ASP A 179 -5.16 7.20 -2.16
N PRO A 180 -4.19 8.07 -1.85
CA PRO A 180 -4.05 8.63 -0.50
C PRO A 180 -5.26 9.40 0.00
N ALA A 181 -5.96 10.14 -0.87
CA ALA A 181 -7.14 10.88 -0.49
C ALA A 181 -8.32 9.96 -0.20
N THR A 182 -8.51 8.92 -1.02
CA THR A 182 -9.53 7.87 -0.79
C THR A 182 -9.23 7.08 0.48
N GLY A 183 -7.95 6.76 0.75
CA GLY A 183 -7.53 6.10 1.98
C GLY A 183 -7.85 6.93 3.24
N LYS A 184 -7.59 8.25 3.18
CA LYS A 184 -7.96 9.17 4.26
C LYS A 184 -9.47 9.17 4.51
N GLN A 185 -10.27 9.26 3.44
CA GLN A 185 -11.75 9.20 3.54
C GLN A 185 -12.24 7.86 4.10
N ALA A 186 -11.56 6.74 3.80
CA ALA A 186 -11.91 5.44 4.35
C ALA A 186 -11.73 5.40 5.88
N ILE A 187 -10.62 5.93 6.41
CA ILE A 187 -10.40 6.02 7.86
C ILE A 187 -11.41 6.98 8.52
N GLU A 188 -11.75 8.10 7.85
CA GLU A 188 -12.79 9.01 8.33
C GLU A 188 -14.16 8.35 8.40
N LEU A 189 -14.52 7.57 7.38
CA LEU A 189 -15.78 6.82 7.35
C LEU A 189 -15.84 5.77 8.48
N ILE A 190 -14.75 5.02 8.71
CA ILE A 190 -14.66 4.06 9.81
C ILE A 190 -14.87 4.77 11.16
N ASP A 191 -14.26 5.95 11.34
CA ASP A 191 -14.41 6.77 12.55
C ASP A 191 -15.86 7.25 12.77
N GLU A 192 -16.52 7.72 11.70
CA GLU A 192 -17.90 8.17 11.77
C GLU A 192 -18.88 7.02 12.09
N ILE A 193 -18.67 5.86 11.46
CA ILE A 193 -19.50 4.68 11.70
C ILE A 193 -19.37 4.24 13.14
N GLN A 194 -18.14 4.08 13.64
CA GLN A 194 -17.91 3.69 15.03
C GLN A 194 -18.62 4.62 16.01
N LYS A 195 -18.55 5.94 15.81
CA LYS A 195 -19.21 6.93 16.67
C LYS A 195 -20.73 6.84 16.63
N LYS A 196 -21.31 6.44 15.48
CA LYS A 196 -22.76 6.31 15.31
C LYS A 196 -23.30 4.99 15.87
N THR A 197 -22.52 3.91 15.81
CA THR A 197 -22.99 2.55 16.12
C THR A 197 -22.42 1.98 17.42
N ASP A 198 -21.45 2.67 18.04
CA ASP A 198 -20.71 2.19 19.25
C ASP A 198 -20.08 0.79 19.07
N THR A 199 -19.73 0.44 17.81
CA THR A 199 -19.09 -0.83 17.47
C THR A 199 -17.63 -0.84 17.87
N THR A 200 -17.11 -2.02 18.20
CA THR A 200 -15.66 -2.24 18.40
C THR A 200 -14.99 -2.38 17.05
N VAL A 201 -13.90 -1.65 16.83
CA VAL A 201 -13.21 -1.63 15.54
C VAL A 201 -11.80 -2.18 15.67
N LEU A 202 -11.47 -3.18 14.89
CA LEU A 202 -10.12 -3.70 14.72
C LEU A 202 -9.62 -3.37 13.32
N ILE A 203 -8.47 -2.72 13.21
CA ILE A 203 -7.82 -2.40 11.95
C ILE A 203 -6.48 -3.11 11.91
N ILE A 204 -6.27 -3.98 10.93
CA ILE A 204 -4.96 -4.53 10.63
C ILE A 204 -4.34 -3.66 9.55
N GLU A 205 -3.23 -3.01 9.85
CA GLU A 205 -2.56 -2.13 8.90
C GLU A 205 -1.06 -2.00 9.22
N HIS A 206 -0.27 -1.80 8.20
CA HIS A 206 1.16 -1.54 8.32
C HIS A 206 1.52 -0.06 8.08
N ARG A 207 0.62 0.72 7.48
CA ARG A 207 0.74 2.17 7.27
C ARG A 207 0.25 2.94 8.48
N LEU A 208 1.06 2.93 9.54
CA LEU A 208 0.71 3.47 10.86
C LEU A 208 0.25 4.92 10.79
N GLU A 209 1.02 5.77 10.08
CA GLU A 209 0.73 7.21 9.95
C GLU A 209 -0.60 7.51 9.25
N ASP A 210 -1.07 6.61 8.37
CA ASP A 210 -2.35 6.77 7.69
C ASP A 210 -3.53 6.45 8.61
N VAL A 211 -3.41 5.42 9.44
CA VAL A 211 -4.45 5.03 10.40
C VAL A 211 -4.54 6.04 11.56
N LEU A 212 -3.41 6.51 12.05
CA LEU A 212 -3.33 7.50 13.13
C LEU A 212 -3.87 8.89 12.73
N TRP A 213 -4.31 9.07 11.49
CA TRP A 213 -5.10 10.22 11.06
C TRP A 213 -6.38 10.44 11.90
N ARG A 214 -6.93 9.35 12.47
CA ARG A 214 -8.02 9.39 13.45
C ARG A 214 -7.59 8.69 14.74
N ASN A 215 -8.27 9.00 15.83
CA ASN A 215 -7.94 8.44 17.13
C ASN A 215 -8.00 6.92 17.11
N VAL A 216 -6.96 6.31 17.66
CA VAL A 216 -6.85 4.88 17.96
C VAL A 216 -6.62 4.77 19.46
N ASP A 217 -7.36 3.90 20.15
CA ASP A 217 -7.23 3.76 21.60
C ASP A 217 -5.96 3.02 21.98
N ARG A 218 -5.65 1.95 21.23
CA ARG A 218 -4.47 1.11 21.47
C ARG A 218 -3.89 0.56 20.17
N ILE A 219 -2.59 0.31 20.20
CA ILE A 219 -1.85 -0.38 19.14
C ILE A 219 -1.30 -1.69 19.71
N VAL A 220 -1.72 -2.80 19.11
CA VAL A 220 -1.22 -4.14 19.41
C VAL A 220 -0.15 -4.48 18.39
N LEU A 221 1.10 -4.59 18.85
CA LEU A 221 2.24 -4.91 18.01
C LEU A 221 2.48 -6.41 17.99
N VAL A 222 2.33 -7.02 16.82
CA VAL A 222 2.50 -8.48 16.62
C VAL A 222 3.77 -8.74 15.82
N ASN A 223 4.66 -9.59 16.34
CA ASN A 223 5.82 -10.07 15.59
C ASN A 223 6.16 -11.51 15.99
N GLY A 224 6.59 -12.32 15.00
CA GLY A 224 6.95 -13.73 15.22
C GLY A 224 5.83 -14.59 15.84
N GLY A 225 4.57 -14.22 15.61
CA GLY A 225 3.40 -14.94 16.15
C GLY A 225 3.09 -14.64 17.62
N THR A 226 3.68 -13.61 18.21
CA THR A 226 3.46 -13.18 19.60
C THR A 226 3.08 -11.71 19.67
N ILE A 227 2.44 -11.28 20.75
CA ILE A 227 2.20 -9.87 21.04
C ILE A 227 3.44 -9.32 21.75
N LEU A 228 4.10 -8.35 21.12
CA LEU A 228 5.26 -7.67 21.69
C LEU A 228 4.89 -6.50 22.59
N ALA A 229 3.81 -5.79 22.22
CA ALA A 229 3.33 -4.65 22.95
C ALA A 229 1.83 -4.46 22.72
N ASP A 230 1.16 -3.90 23.72
CA ASP A 230 -0.21 -3.44 23.70
C ASP A 230 -0.22 -2.08 24.43
N LEU A 231 -0.09 -1.01 23.66
CA LEU A 231 0.20 0.34 24.20
C LEU A 231 -0.71 1.38 23.55
N ARG A 232 -0.84 2.53 24.23
CA ARG A 232 -1.44 3.71 23.61
C ARG A 232 -0.52 4.24 22.49
N PRO A 233 -1.07 4.91 21.45
CA PRO A 233 -0.25 5.44 20.36
C PRO A 233 0.89 6.35 20.84
N ASP A 234 0.63 7.24 21.82
CA ASP A 234 1.64 8.15 22.36
C ASP A 234 2.79 7.41 23.06
N GLU A 235 2.48 6.33 23.77
CA GLU A 235 3.47 5.50 24.47
C GLU A 235 4.34 4.73 23.46
N LEU A 236 3.72 4.15 22.43
CA LEU A 236 4.43 3.38 21.41
C LEU A 236 5.38 4.27 20.59
N LEU A 237 4.91 5.46 20.16
CA LEU A 237 5.70 6.39 19.35
C LEU A 237 6.81 7.09 20.13
N SER A 238 6.73 7.10 21.45
CA SER A 238 7.80 7.61 22.32
C SER A 238 8.97 6.62 22.45
N GLY A 239 8.72 5.33 22.23
CA GLY A 239 9.72 4.26 22.33
C GLY A 239 10.46 3.99 21.01
N SER A 240 11.28 2.92 21.00
CA SER A 240 12.07 2.43 19.86
C SER A 240 11.49 1.16 19.22
N LEU A 241 10.39 0.62 19.78
CA LEU A 241 9.84 -0.69 19.40
C LEU A 241 9.49 -0.81 17.92
N LEU A 242 9.02 0.27 17.29
CA LEU A 242 8.69 0.25 15.86
C LEU A 242 9.95 0.04 15.01
N ALA A 243 10.99 0.85 15.26
CA ALA A 243 12.26 0.75 14.53
C ALA A 243 12.96 -0.60 14.75
N GLU A 244 12.99 -1.09 15.99
CA GLU A 244 13.57 -2.39 16.36
C GLU A 244 12.88 -3.57 15.67
N ASN A 245 11.60 -3.42 15.32
CA ASN A 245 10.81 -4.46 14.66
C ASN A 245 10.62 -4.21 13.14
N GLY A 246 11.35 -3.27 12.55
CA GLY A 246 11.29 -2.99 11.11
C GLY A 246 9.94 -2.43 10.66
N ILE A 247 9.26 -1.68 11.54
CA ILE A 247 8.01 -0.98 11.24
C ILE A 247 8.33 0.49 11.09
N ARG A 248 7.80 1.10 10.03
CA ARG A 248 8.02 2.51 9.77
C ARG A 248 7.34 3.37 10.84
N GLU A 249 8.13 4.25 11.45
CA GLU A 249 7.60 5.35 12.25
C GLU A 249 7.00 6.45 11.36
N PRO A 250 6.04 7.26 11.84
CA PRO A 250 5.62 8.47 11.15
C PRO A 250 6.82 9.39 10.87
N LEU A 251 6.85 9.99 9.67
CA LEU A 251 8.01 10.78 9.22
C LEU A 251 8.33 11.95 10.17
N TYR A 252 7.31 12.61 10.72
CA TYR A 252 7.53 13.69 11.69
C TYR A 252 8.20 13.22 12.98
N VAL A 253 7.92 11.99 13.44
CA VAL A 253 8.57 11.38 14.61
C VAL A 253 10.05 11.16 14.33
N THR A 254 10.36 10.57 13.18
CA THR A 254 11.76 10.37 12.74
C THR A 254 12.51 11.70 12.60
N ALA A 255 11.85 12.76 12.07
CA ALA A 255 12.46 14.09 11.95
C ALA A 255 12.80 14.71 13.31
N LEU A 256 11.93 14.55 14.29
CA LEU A 256 12.17 15.00 15.66
C LEU A 256 13.36 14.25 16.30
N ARG A 257 13.46 12.92 16.07
CA ARG A 257 14.61 12.12 16.54
C ARG A 257 15.92 12.60 15.91
N TYR A 258 15.92 12.89 14.60
CA TYR A 258 17.12 13.41 13.92
C TYR A 258 17.54 14.78 14.44
N ALA A 259 16.59 15.59 14.88
CA ALA A 259 16.87 16.88 15.52
C ALA A 259 17.28 16.76 17.02
N GLY A 260 17.32 15.54 17.58
CA GLY A 260 17.65 15.32 18.98
C GLY A 260 16.57 15.79 19.96
N VAL A 261 15.30 15.80 19.50
CA VAL A 261 14.14 16.06 20.36
C VAL A 261 13.80 14.78 21.10
N ASP A 262 13.66 14.89 22.42
CA ASP A 262 13.19 13.79 23.26
C ASP A 262 11.67 13.67 23.14
N ILE A 263 11.19 12.51 22.65
CA ILE A 263 9.78 12.25 22.40
C ILE A 263 9.21 11.49 23.59
N THR A 264 8.34 12.15 24.34
CA THR A 264 7.66 11.59 25.50
C THR A 264 6.15 11.52 25.27
N PRO A 265 5.41 10.65 25.98
CA PRO A 265 3.95 10.55 25.84
C PRO A 265 3.21 11.87 26.11
N ASP A 266 3.75 12.72 26.99
CA ASP A 266 3.17 14.02 27.33
C ASP A 266 3.18 15.02 26.16
N LYS A 267 4.00 14.76 25.16
CA LYS A 267 4.06 15.55 23.91
C LYS A 267 3.02 15.13 22.87
N HIS A 268 2.21 14.13 23.19
CA HIS A 268 1.14 13.61 22.31
C HIS A 268 1.59 13.32 20.87
N PRO A 269 2.61 12.46 20.69
CA PRO A 269 3.17 12.17 19.38
C PRO A 269 2.28 11.30 18.49
N ALA A 270 1.07 10.92 18.88
CA ALA A 270 0.16 10.09 18.10
C ALA A 270 -0.21 10.72 16.74
N HIS A 271 -0.30 12.03 16.68
CA HIS A 271 -0.61 12.77 15.44
C HIS A 271 0.18 14.08 15.37
N VAL A 272 0.60 14.46 14.17
CA VAL A 272 1.40 15.67 13.96
C VAL A 272 0.68 16.94 14.43
N ASP A 273 -0.66 16.99 14.36
CA ASP A 273 -1.44 18.14 14.80
C ASP A 273 -1.63 18.20 16.33
N SER A 274 -1.64 17.06 17.02
CA SER A 274 -1.72 16.99 18.49
C SER A 274 -0.37 17.14 19.19
N LEU A 275 0.73 17.05 18.43
CA LEU A 275 2.09 17.10 18.94
C LEU A 275 2.34 18.41 19.71
N VAL A 276 2.83 18.32 20.95
CA VAL A 276 3.20 19.47 21.79
C VAL A 276 4.71 19.61 21.78
N LEU A 277 5.19 20.72 21.23
CA LEU A 277 6.61 21.08 21.20
C LEU A 277 6.83 22.37 22.00
N ASP A 278 7.80 22.37 22.88
CA ASP A 278 8.24 23.59 23.54
C ASP A 278 9.21 24.41 22.66
N ASP A 279 9.60 25.58 23.16
CA ASP A 279 10.53 26.46 22.45
C ASP A 279 11.90 25.80 22.22
N THR A 280 12.34 24.93 23.15
CA THR A 280 13.62 24.22 23.05
C THR A 280 13.56 23.16 21.95
N ASP A 281 12.47 22.40 21.86
CA ASP A 281 12.24 21.40 20.82
C ASP A 281 12.19 22.06 19.44
N THR A 282 11.43 23.14 19.34
CA THR A 282 11.32 23.93 18.11
C THR A 282 12.67 24.49 17.69
N GLN A 283 13.48 24.98 18.64
CA GLN A 283 14.80 25.49 18.35
C GLN A 283 15.76 24.37 17.87
N LYS A 284 15.75 23.20 18.52
CA LYS A 284 16.53 22.04 18.07
C LYS A 284 16.23 21.67 16.62
N LEU A 285 14.93 21.68 16.23
CA LEU A 285 14.53 21.36 14.87
C LEU A 285 15.00 22.42 13.86
N ARG A 286 14.94 23.71 14.23
CA ARG A 286 15.48 24.82 13.42
C ARG A 286 16.99 24.76 13.28
N ASP A 287 17.71 24.44 14.35
CA ASP A 287 19.16 24.29 14.35
C ASP A 287 19.58 23.12 13.49
N TRP A 288 18.89 21.98 13.61
CA TRP A 288 19.08 20.83 12.75
C TRP A 288 18.88 21.19 11.26
N PHE A 289 17.78 21.88 10.93
CA PHE A 289 17.51 22.34 9.58
C PHE A 289 18.60 23.26 9.06
N THR A 290 19.05 24.21 9.85
CA THR A 290 20.07 25.20 9.44
C THR A 290 21.45 24.56 9.25
N ALA A 291 21.79 23.57 10.08
CA ALA A 291 23.07 22.87 10.01
C ALA A 291 23.21 21.94 8.79
N ARG A 292 22.10 21.53 8.18
CA ARG A 292 22.12 20.62 7.04
C ARG A 292 22.35 21.36 5.72
N PRO A 293 23.20 20.82 4.82
CA PRO A 293 23.42 21.41 3.50
C PRO A 293 22.13 21.36 2.65
N ARG A 294 22.02 22.27 1.71
CA ARG A 294 20.97 22.18 0.69
C ARG A 294 21.23 20.99 -0.23
N PRO A 295 20.18 20.25 -0.64
CA PRO A 295 20.32 19.23 -1.65
C PRO A 295 20.93 19.77 -2.92
N ALA A 296 21.84 19.01 -3.52
CA ALA A 296 22.45 19.40 -4.78
C ALA A 296 21.41 19.44 -5.91
N ALA A 297 21.52 20.45 -6.77
CA ALA A 297 20.72 20.52 -7.98
C ALA A 297 20.96 19.27 -8.85
N GLN A 298 19.90 18.77 -9.48
CA GLN A 298 20.04 17.64 -10.40
C GLN A 298 20.81 18.09 -11.66
N PRO A 299 21.77 17.27 -12.13
CA PRO A 299 22.42 17.55 -13.41
C PRO A 299 21.38 17.40 -14.55
N GLU A 300 21.50 18.23 -15.57
CA GLU A 300 20.79 18.00 -16.82
C GLU A 300 21.18 16.64 -17.40
N ARG A 301 20.18 15.87 -17.83
CA ARG A 301 20.37 14.53 -18.39
C ARG A 301 19.93 14.50 -19.84
N GLU A 302 20.63 13.72 -20.65
CA GLU A 302 20.19 13.46 -22.02
C GLU A 302 18.79 12.80 -21.99
N PRO A 303 17.83 13.27 -22.81
CA PRO A 303 16.53 12.64 -22.91
C PRO A 303 16.63 11.17 -23.36
N LEU A 304 15.99 10.27 -22.61
CA LEU A 304 15.80 8.89 -22.99
C LEU A 304 14.42 8.68 -23.59
N LEU A 305 13.38 9.09 -22.85
CA LEU A 305 11.98 8.99 -23.27
C LEU A 305 11.41 10.40 -23.44
N GLU A 306 10.82 10.69 -24.58
CA GLU A 306 10.09 11.92 -24.82
C GLU A 306 8.65 11.60 -25.25
N VAL A 307 7.67 12.26 -24.64
CA VAL A 307 6.25 12.18 -24.97
C VAL A 307 5.81 13.56 -25.42
N LYS A 308 5.17 13.66 -26.60
CA LYS A 308 4.79 14.95 -27.19
C LYS A 308 3.33 14.95 -27.63
N GLY A 309 2.49 15.74 -26.98
CA GLY A 309 1.10 15.96 -27.35
C GLY A 309 0.23 14.70 -27.34
N LEU A 310 0.55 13.72 -26.46
CA LEU A 310 -0.06 12.41 -26.46
C LEU A 310 -1.53 12.46 -26.02
N SER A 311 -2.42 11.95 -26.89
CA SER A 311 -3.86 11.86 -26.59
C SER A 311 -4.37 10.45 -26.94
N PHE A 312 -5.28 9.93 -26.11
CA PHE A 312 -5.84 8.59 -26.29
C PHE A 312 -7.19 8.43 -25.57
N GLY A 313 -8.08 7.62 -26.17
CA GLY A 313 -9.33 7.19 -25.56
C GLY A 313 -9.72 5.79 -25.97
N TYR A 314 -10.19 4.97 -25.01
CA TYR A 314 -10.67 3.60 -25.29
C TYR A 314 -12.00 3.60 -26.08
N GLN A 315 -12.78 4.67 -25.97
CA GLN A 315 -14.06 4.82 -26.68
C GLN A 315 -14.09 6.16 -27.41
N LYS A 316 -14.74 6.21 -28.59
CA LYS A 316 -14.92 7.46 -29.33
C LYS A 316 -15.63 8.50 -28.47
N GLY A 317 -14.99 9.66 -28.32
CA GLY A 317 -15.53 10.78 -27.55
C GLY A 317 -15.16 10.79 -26.06
N GLN A 318 -14.56 9.73 -25.53
CA GLN A 318 -14.09 9.67 -24.13
C GLN A 318 -12.56 9.59 -24.08
N GLN A 319 -11.92 10.75 -23.97
CA GLN A 319 -10.46 10.81 -23.87
C GLN A 319 -9.98 10.45 -22.46
N THR A 320 -9.10 9.45 -22.40
CA THR A 320 -8.41 9.01 -21.17
C THR A 320 -7.13 9.80 -20.95
N LEU A 321 -6.41 10.17 -22.01
CA LEU A 321 -5.25 11.06 -21.96
C LEU A 321 -5.47 12.23 -22.94
N ARG A 322 -5.00 13.43 -22.54
CA ARG A 322 -5.26 14.68 -23.24
C ARG A 322 -3.99 15.54 -23.29
N ASP A 323 -3.40 15.63 -24.49
CA ASP A 323 -2.26 16.52 -24.77
C ASP A 323 -1.13 16.39 -23.72
N VAL A 324 -0.70 15.15 -23.45
CA VAL A 324 0.34 14.86 -22.46
C VAL A 324 1.72 15.04 -23.09
N GLY A 325 2.58 15.82 -22.44
CA GLY A 325 3.96 16.04 -22.88
C GLY A 325 4.95 16.10 -21.70
N PHE A 326 6.03 15.33 -21.78
CA PHE A 326 7.16 15.35 -20.83
C PHE A 326 8.37 14.64 -21.43
N SER A 327 9.52 14.79 -20.76
CA SER A 327 10.75 14.08 -21.10
C SER A 327 11.34 13.44 -19.85
N ILE A 328 11.93 12.24 -19.96
CA ILE A 328 12.66 11.55 -18.89
C ILE A 328 14.09 11.32 -19.34
N GLY A 329 15.06 11.69 -18.50
CA GLY A 329 16.47 11.57 -18.77
C GLY A 329 17.04 10.18 -18.53
N LYS A 330 18.18 9.86 -19.15
CA LYS A 330 18.91 8.61 -18.94
C LYS A 330 19.34 8.44 -17.49
N GLY A 331 19.09 7.26 -16.92
CA GLY A 331 19.41 6.95 -15.52
C GLY A 331 18.63 7.80 -14.51
N GLU A 332 17.50 8.40 -14.90
CA GLU A 332 16.60 9.09 -13.99
C GLU A 332 15.69 8.11 -13.26
N MET A 333 15.31 8.44 -12.04
CA MET A 333 14.32 7.71 -11.26
C MET A 333 13.13 8.65 -10.99
N VAL A 334 11.99 8.37 -11.63
CA VAL A 334 10.81 9.25 -11.67
C VAL A 334 9.58 8.53 -11.17
N SER A 335 8.74 9.22 -10.41
CA SER A 335 7.42 8.73 -10.05
C SER A 335 6.33 9.37 -10.91
N ILE A 336 5.31 8.59 -11.26
CA ILE A 336 4.06 9.03 -11.87
C ILE A 336 2.97 8.86 -10.82
N VAL A 337 2.37 9.96 -10.41
CA VAL A 337 1.37 9.99 -9.32
C VAL A 337 0.08 10.67 -9.75
N GLY A 338 -0.98 10.53 -8.97
CA GLY A 338 -2.29 11.12 -9.22
C GLY A 338 -3.42 10.15 -8.88
N ARG A 339 -4.65 10.63 -8.89
CA ARG A 339 -5.82 9.83 -8.50
C ARG A 339 -6.02 8.58 -9.36
N ASN A 340 -6.79 7.63 -8.84
CA ASN A 340 -7.23 6.47 -9.60
C ASN A 340 -8.03 6.92 -10.84
N GLY A 341 -7.80 6.28 -11.99
CA GLY A 341 -8.42 6.67 -13.26
C GLY A 341 -7.80 7.88 -13.97
N ALA A 342 -6.73 8.50 -13.45
CA ALA A 342 -6.09 9.65 -14.10
C ALA A 342 -5.32 9.32 -15.39
N GLY A 343 -5.29 8.05 -15.82
CA GLY A 343 -4.64 7.63 -17.07
C GLY A 343 -3.21 7.09 -16.92
N LYS A 344 -2.69 6.94 -15.71
CA LYS A 344 -1.30 6.49 -15.44
C LYS A 344 -0.95 5.16 -16.09
N SER A 345 -1.73 4.11 -15.85
CA SER A 345 -1.51 2.78 -16.46
C SER A 345 -1.79 2.78 -17.97
N THR A 346 -2.69 3.65 -18.47
CA THR A 346 -2.90 3.85 -19.90
C THR A 346 -1.66 4.43 -20.57
N LEU A 347 -1.00 5.40 -19.94
CA LEU A 347 0.27 5.94 -20.40
C LEU A 347 1.34 4.85 -20.55
N SER A 348 1.48 3.98 -19.55
CA SER A 348 2.42 2.85 -19.63
C SER A 348 2.09 1.89 -20.78
N LYS A 349 0.80 1.60 -21.01
CA LYS A 349 0.36 0.75 -22.14
C LYS A 349 0.73 1.36 -23.49
N LEU A 350 0.58 2.68 -23.64
CA LEU A 350 0.96 3.40 -24.86
C LEU A 350 2.49 3.41 -25.08
N ILE A 351 3.27 3.65 -24.03
CA ILE A 351 4.74 3.59 -24.09
C ILE A 351 5.20 2.18 -24.49
N CYS A 352 4.61 1.13 -23.91
CA CYS A 352 4.94 -0.26 -24.23
C CYS A 352 4.37 -0.73 -25.57
N GLY A 353 3.43 0.01 -26.18
CA GLY A 353 2.82 -0.32 -27.47
C GLY A 353 1.69 -1.34 -27.38
N PHE A 354 1.10 -1.55 -26.20
CA PHE A 354 -0.12 -2.34 -26.04
C PHE A 354 -1.34 -1.61 -26.61
N GLU A 355 -1.27 -0.26 -26.64
CA GLU A 355 -2.26 0.61 -27.25
C GLU A 355 -1.58 1.55 -28.23
N THR A 356 -2.34 2.10 -29.18
CA THR A 356 -1.86 3.08 -30.17
C THR A 356 -2.48 4.43 -29.87
N PRO A 357 -1.70 5.53 -29.75
CA PRO A 357 -2.25 6.84 -29.46
C PRO A 357 -3.13 7.36 -30.60
N ASP A 358 -4.18 8.13 -30.26
CA ASP A 358 -5.03 8.81 -31.22
C ASP A 358 -4.32 10.03 -31.83
N ALA A 359 -3.44 10.70 -31.03
CA ALA A 359 -2.60 11.81 -31.46
C ALA A 359 -1.34 11.91 -30.61
N GLY A 360 -0.34 12.61 -31.12
CA GLY A 360 0.95 12.79 -30.47
C GLY A 360 1.93 11.67 -30.77
N GLU A 361 3.13 11.80 -30.24
CA GLU A 361 4.27 10.92 -30.56
C GLU A 361 5.06 10.58 -29.30
N ILE A 362 5.65 9.38 -29.29
CA ILE A 362 6.55 8.89 -28.24
C ILE A 362 7.89 8.56 -28.86
N PHE A 363 8.96 9.08 -28.31
CA PHE A 363 10.34 8.85 -28.77
C PHE A 363 11.16 8.16 -27.67
N LEU A 364 12.01 7.23 -28.09
CA LEU A 364 13.05 6.64 -27.24
C LEU A 364 14.41 6.88 -27.89
N ASN A 365 15.35 7.48 -27.17
CA ASN A 365 16.65 7.91 -27.73
C ASN A 365 16.50 8.73 -29.04
N GLY A 366 15.49 9.61 -29.10
CA GLY A 366 15.18 10.45 -30.26
C GLY A 366 14.57 9.70 -31.45
N LYS A 367 14.27 8.38 -31.34
CA LYS A 367 13.62 7.60 -32.39
C LYS A 367 12.12 7.41 -32.08
N PRO A 368 11.22 7.58 -33.06
CA PRO A 368 9.79 7.40 -32.83
C PRO A 368 9.45 5.93 -32.56
N LEU A 369 8.76 5.66 -31.45
CA LEU A 369 8.32 4.31 -31.09
C LEU A 369 7.19 3.79 -31.97
N ALA A 370 6.49 4.65 -32.72
CA ALA A 370 5.44 4.24 -33.66
C ALA A 370 5.94 3.26 -34.74
N GLU A 371 7.23 3.32 -35.08
CA GLU A 371 7.86 2.44 -36.06
C GLU A 371 8.22 1.05 -35.48
N GLU A 372 8.11 0.88 -34.17
CA GLU A 372 8.48 -0.35 -33.47
C GLU A 372 7.26 -1.15 -33.03
N ASN A 373 7.30 -2.46 -33.31
CA ASN A 373 6.34 -3.38 -32.73
C ASN A 373 6.66 -3.70 -31.25
N ILE A 374 5.69 -4.27 -30.52
CA ILE A 374 5.82 -4.61 -29.08
C ILE A 374 7.10 -5.41 -28.79
N ARG A 375 7.48 -6.36 -29.67
CA ARG A 375 8.67 -7.18 -29.46
C ARG A 375 9.97 -6.38 -29.50
N ARG A 376 10.07 -5.39 -30.40
CA ARG A 376 11.24 -4.49 -30.45
C ARG A 376 11.27 -3.55 -29.26
N ARG A 377 10.11 -2.97 -28.89
CA ARG A 377 10.02 -2.12 -27.70
C ARG A 377 10.41 -2.87 -26.44
N ALA A 378 10.04 -4.15 -26.28
CA ALA A 378 10.40 -4.98 -25.14
C ALA A 378 11.93 -5.24 -24.99
N GLN A 379 12.73 -4.96 -26.02
CA GLN A 379 14.21 -5.00 -25.92
C GLN A 379 14.80 -3.76 -25.21
N HIS A 380 14.06 -2.65 -25.19
CA HIS A 380 14.51 -1.37 -24.66
C HIS A 380 13.68 -0.92 -23.45
N ILE A 381 12.42 -1.33 -23.41
CA ILE A 381 11.44 -0.92 -22.38
C ILE A 381 10.93 -2.16 -21.68
N GLY A 382 11.21 -2.26 -20.39
CA GLY A 382 10.66 -3.27 -19.50
C GLY A 382 9.39 -2.78 -18.83
N TYR A 383 8.35 -3.61 -18.77
CA TYR A 383 7.13 -3.30 -18.03
C TYR A 383 6.86 -4.36 -16.96
N VAL A 384 6.67 -3.93 -15.73
CA VAL A 384 6.36 -4.79 -14.59
C VAL A 384 5.00 -4.41 -14.03
N MET A 385 4.04 -5.32 -14.13
CA MET A 385 2.66 -5.13 -13.68
C MET A 385 2.57 -5.15 -12.15
N GLN A 386 1.48 -4.59 -11.61
CA GLN A 386 1.18 -4.56 -10.18
C GLN A 386 1.15 -5.97 -9.58
N ASN A 387 0.38 -6.88 -10.16
CA ASN A 387 0.27 -8.26 -9.68
C ASN A 387 1.24 -9.18 -10.44
N PRO A 388 2.28 -9.74 -9.78
CA PRO A 388 3.25 -10.63 -10.42
C PRO A 388 2.62 -11.90 -11.00
N ASN A 389 1.52 -12.39 -10.42
CA ASN A 389 0.85 -13.61 -10.92
C ASN A 389 0.22 -13.42 -12.32
N GLN A 390 -0.03 -12.17 -12.75
CA GLN A 390 -0.53 -11.88 -14.10
C GLN A 390 0.59 -11.92 -15.15
N MET A 391 1.86 -11.80 -14.74
CA MET A 391 3.02 -11.85 -15.63
C MET A 391 3.63 -13.25 -15.72
N ILE A 392 3.63 -13.98 -14.59
CA ILE A 392 4.28 -15.29 -14.48
C ILE A 392 3.51 -16.33 -15.32
N SER A 393 4.21 -16.94 -16.26
CA SER A 393 3.66 -17.93 -17.18
C SER A 393 4.28 -19.32 -17.04
N LYS A 394 5.47 -19.43 -16.43
CA LYS A 394 6.19 -20.69 -16.22
C LYS A 394 6.10 -21.14 -14.77
N THR A 395 6.36 -22.42 -14.54
CA THR A 395 6.35 -23.02 -13.22
C THR A 395 7.68 -22.88 -12.49
N MET A 396 8.80 -22.77 -13.24
CA MET A 396 10.16 -22.69 -12.70
C MET A 396 10.75 -21.30 -12.89
N ILE A 397 11.53 -20.84 -11.90
CA ILE A 397 12.16 -19.50 -11.91
C ILE A 397 13.08 -19.32 -13.12
N TYR A 398 13.95 -20.30 -13.40
CA TYR A 398 14.87 -20.23 -14.53
C TYR A 398 14.14 -20.08 -15.85
N ASP A 399 13.09 -20.89 -16.06
CA ASP A 399 12.34 -20.91 -17.32
C ASP A 399 11.56 -19.62 -17.55
N GLU A 400 11.04 -19.01 -16.48
CA GLU A 400 10.36 -17.72 -16.54
C GLU A 400 11.32 -16.61 -16.98
N VAL A 401 12.50 -16.55 -16.37
CA VAL A 401 13.50 -15.52 -16.70
C VAL A 401 14.09 -15.76 -18.10
N ALA A 402 14.31 -17.01 -18.49
CA ALA A 402 14.83 -17.36 -19.82
C ALA A 402 13.82 -17.10 -20.98
N LEU A 403 12.52 -16.96 -20.67
CA LEU A 403 11.45 -16.91 -21.67
C LEU A 403 11.67 -15.82 -22.72
N GLY A 404 12.06 -14.61 -22.32
CA GLY A 404 12.31 -13.48 -23.20
C GLY A 404 13.49 -13.70 -24.18
N LEU A 405 14.43 -14.58 -23.82
CA LEU A 405 15.64 -14.87 -24.60
C LEU A 405 15.46 -16.03 -25.61
N GLN A 406 14.40 -16.84 -25.50
CA GLN A 406 14.22 -18.05 -26.32
C GLN A 406 14.22 -17.82 -27.84
N ARG A 407 13.99 -16.58 -28.29
CA ARG A 407 13.98 -16.19 -29.70
C ARG A 407 14.97 -15.07 -30.03
N SER A 408 15.98 -14.89 -29.21
CA SER A 408 17.01 -13.84 -29.36
C SER A 408 18.12 -14.20 -30.33
N GLY A 409 18.22 -15.47 -30.77
CA GLY A 409 19.32 -15.97 -31.56
C GLY A 409 20.59 -16.32 -30.77
N LEU A 410 20.54 -16.21 -29.43
CA LEU A 410 21.63 -16.60 -28.53
C LEU A 410 21.71 -18.12 -28.42
N THR A 411 22.92 -18.64 -28.15
CA THR A 411 23.12 -20.06 -27.84
C THR A 411 22.57 -20.37 -26.43
N GLU A 412 22.29 -21.65 -26.17
CA GLU A 412 21.82 -22.08 -24.84
C GLU A 412 22.79 -21.69 -23.72
N GLU A 413 24.09 -21.72 -23.99
CA GLU A 413 25.12 -21.32 -23.04
C GLU A 413 25.09 -19.82 -22.73
N GLN A 414 24.94 -18.98 -23.78
CA GLN A 414 24.77 -17.53 -23.62
C GLN A 414 23.48 -17.18 -22.86
N ILE A 415 22.37 -17.89 -23.14
CA ILE A 415 21.12 -17.73 -22.41
C ILE A 415 21.33 -18.07 -20.94
N ARG A 416 21.98 -19.19 -20.65
CA ARG A 416 22.24 -19.62 -19.27
C ARG A 416 23.09 -18.60 -18.52
N GLU A 417 24.18 -18.14 -19.10
CA GLU A 417 25.04 -17.11 -18.48
C GLU A 417 24.27 -15.83 -18.18
N LYS A 418 23.47 -15.35 -19.12
CA LYS A 418 22.69 -14.13 -18.98
C LYS A 418 21.59 -14.26 -17.90
N VAL A 419 20.86 -15.38 -17.91
CA VAL A 419 19.84 -15.70 -16.90
C VAL A 419 20.47 -15.79 -15.50
N GLU A 420 21.58 -16.54 -15.36
CA GLU A 420 22.23 -16.68 -14.06
C GLU A 420 22.80 -15.35 -13.56
N ALA A 421 23.38 -14.52 -14.43
CA ALA A 421 23.85 -13.17 -14.07
C ALA A 421 22.70 -12.30 -13.58
N THR A 422 21.57 -12.30 -14.29
CA THR A 422 20.37 -11.56 -13.90
C THR A 422 19.80 -12.07 -12.57
N LEU A 423 19.72 -13.38 -12.38
CA LEU A 423 19.26 -13.97 -11.11
C LEU A 423 20.16 -13.63 -9.93
N ARG A 424 21.50 -13.48 -10.14
CA ARG A 424 22.42 -13.01 -9.09
C ARG A 424 22.13 -11.55 -8.73
N VAL A 425 21.93 -10.71 -9.74
CA VAL A 425 21.56 -9.31 -9.53
C VAL A 425 20.25 -9.17 -8.75
N CYS A 426 19.26 -10.04 -9.04
CA CYS A 426 17.95 -10.03 -8.37
C CYS A 426 17.94 -10.76 -7.02
N GLY A 427 19.08 -11.34 -6.57
CA GLY A 427 19.14 -12.13 -5.33
C GLY A 427 18.38 -13.47 -5.40
N LEU A 428 18.08 -13.95 -6.61
CA LEU A 428 17.29 -15.16 -6.84
C LEU A 428 18.13 -16.39 -7.24
N TYR A 429 19.44 -16.22 -7.45
CA TYR A 429 20.32 -17.31 -7.90
C TYR A 429 20.27 -18.58 -7.04
N PRO A 430 20.21 -18.52 -5.69
CA PRO A 430 20.06 -19.72 -4.86
C PRO A 430 18.78 -20.51 -5.14
N PHE A 431 17.73 -19.84 -5.61
CA PHE A 431 16.39 -20.38 -5.87
C PHE A 431 16.15 -20.74 -7.33
N ARG A 432 17.14 -20.61 -8.23
CA ARG A 432 16.99 -20.72 -9.70
C ARG A 432 16.29 -22.00 -10.19
N ASN A 433 16.44 -23.09 -9.46
CA ASN A 433 15.83 -24.39 -9.76
C ASN A 433 14.55 -24.66 -8.95
N TRP A 434 14.00 -23.64 -8.27
CA TRP A 434 12.80 -23.80 -7.47
C TRP A 434 11.54 -23.49 -8.30
N PRO A 435 10.41 -24.13 -7.92
CA PRO A 435 9.12 -23.74 -8.47
C PRO A 435 8.72 -22.36 -7.94
N ILE A 436 8.11 -21.55 -8.80
CA ILE A 436 7.67 -20.19 -8.46
C ILE A 436 6.57 -20.22 -7.37
N SER A 437 5.79 -21.30 -7.30
CA SER A 437 4.76 -21.49 -6.26
C SER A 437 5.33 -21.51 -4.83
N ALA A 438 6.61 -21.84 -4.67
CA ALA A 438 7.29 -21.86 -3.37
C ALA A 438 7.78 -20.48 -2.91
N LEU A 439 7.66 -19.45 -3.74
CA LEU A 439 8.17 -18.11 -3.47
C LEU A 439 7.14 -17.24 -2.74
N SER A 440 7.65 -16.34 -1.87
CA SER A 440 6.86 -15.25 -1.32
C SER A 440 6.44 -14.25 -2.41
N PHE A 441 5.44 -13.42 -2.12
CA PHE A 441 4.98 -12.39 -3.07
C PHE A 441 6.12 -11.45 -3.50
N GLY A 442 6.95 -10.97 -2.57
CA GLY A 442 8.11 -10.11 -2.87
C GLY A 442 9.15 -10.82 -3.74
N GLN A 443 9.40 -12.12 -3.52
CA GLN A 443 10.28 -12.92 -4.38
C GLN A 443 9.68 -13.12 -5.77
N LYS A 444 8.37 -13.35 -5.90
CA LYS A 444 7.68 -13.40 -7.20
C LYS A 444 7.80 -12.06 -7.95
N LYS A 445 7.68 -10.93 -7.25
CA LYS A 445 7.91 -9.60 -7.83
C LYS A 445 9.34 -9.46 -8.37
N ARG A 446 10.35 -9.95 -7.63
CA ARG A 446 11.73 -9.99 -8.13
C ARG A 446 11.90 -10.90 -9.35
N VAL A 447 11.16 -12.01 -9.44
CA VAL A 447 11.15 -12.86 -10.65
C VAL A 447 10.61 -12.09 -11.84
N THR A 448 9.49 -11.36 -11.70
CA THR A 448 8.94 -10.55 -12.81
C THR A 448 9.89 -9.41 -13.22
N ILE A 449 10.60 -8.81 -12.27
CA ILE A 449 11.65 -7.83 -12.60
C ILE A 449 12.81 -8.53 -13.34
N ALA A 450 13.23 -9.71 -12.90
CA ALA A 450 14.31 -10.47 -13.53
C ALA A 450 13.96 -10.89 -14.97
N SER A 451 12.70 -11.31 -15.23
CA SER A 451 12.25 -11.71 -16.59
C SER A 451 12.25 -10.55 -17.58
N VAL A 452 12.15 -9.32 -17.07
CA VAL A 452 12.27 -8.08 -17.86
C VAL A 452 13.74 -7.65 -17.97
N LEU A 453 14.46 -7.65 -16.84
CA LEU A 453 15.84 -7.18 -16.74
C LEU A 453 16.81 -8.01 -17.61
N VAL A 454 16.53 -9.30 -17.81
CA VAL A 454 17.36 -10.20 -18.62
C VAL A 454 17.49 -9.74 -20.09
N LEU A 455 16.58 -8.86 -20.54
CA LEU A 455 16.61 -8.25 -21.87
C LEU A 455 17.53 -7.00 -21.95
N ASP A 456 18.14 -6.58 -20.83
CA ASP A 456 18.95 -5.36 -20.68
C ASP A 456 18.21 -4.08 -21.11
N PRO A 457 16.99 -3.81 -20.57
CA PRO A 457 16.23 -2.65 -20.97
C PRO A 457 16.92 -1.35 -20.50
N GLU A 458 16.78 -0.29 -21.28
CA GLU A 458 17.26 1.06 -20.93
C GLU A 458 16.26 1.76 -19.96
N LEU A 459 14.98 1.41 -20.06
CA LEU A 459 13.89 1.93 -19.27
C LEU A 459 13.09 0.80 -18.65
N ILE A 460 12.82 0.87 -17.35
CA ILE A 460 11.87 -0.02 -16.67
C ILE A 460 10.70 0.81 -16.14
N LEU A 461 9.49 0.43 -16.57
CA LEU A 461 8.22 0.94 -16.04
C LEU A 461 7.68 -0.05 -15.02
N LEU A 462 7.42 0.40 -13.80
CA LEU A 462 6.84 -0.41 -12.73
C LEU A 462 5.48 0.16 -12.33
N ASP A 463 4.47 -0.69 -12.37
CA ASP A 463 3.13 -0.33 -11.90
C ASP A 463 2.98 -0.86 -10.47
N GLU A 464 2.84 0.06 -9.49
CA GLU A 464 2.70 -0.21 -8.07
C GLU A 464 3.73 -1.25 -7.54
N PRO A 465 5.05 -0.96 -7.57
CA PRO A 465 6.07 -1.96 -7.25
C PRO A 465 6.01 -2.48 -5.82
N THR A 466 5.45 -1.71 -4.90
CA THR A 466 5.42 -1.98 -3.45
C THR A 466 4.02 -2.23 -2.91
N ALA A 467 2.99 -2.31 -3.76
CA ALA A 467 1.62 -2.55 -3.32
C ALA A 467 1.50 -3.82 -2.46
N GLY A 468 0.82 -3.71 -1.32
CA GLY A 468 0.62 -4.82 -0.39
C GLY A 468 1.89 -5.35 0.29
N GLN A 469 2.95 -4.53 0.35
CA GLN A 469 4.19 -4.89 1.04
C GLN A 469 4.34 -4.15 2.37
N ASP A 470 4.87 -4.84 3.38
CA ASP A 470 5.32 -4.18 4.60
C ASP A 470 6.61 -3.37 4.36
N PHE A 471 7.01 -2.58 5.35
CA PHE A 471 8.15 -1.67 5.24
C PHE A 471 9.46 -2.40 4.91
N ARG A 472 9.70 -3.59 5.45
CA ARG A 472 10.92 -4.36 5.18
C ARG A 472 10.98 -4.83 3.73
N HIS A 473 9.93 -5.49 3.24
CA HIS A 473 9.85 -5.95 1.86
C HIS A 473 9.80 -4.80 0.85
N TYR A 474 9.09 -3.72 1.21
CA TYR A 474 9.12 -2.45 0.50
C TYR A 474 10.55 -1.93 0.32
N THR A 475 11.31 -1.80 1.42
CA THR A 475 12.70 -1.33 1.40
C THR A 475 13.57 -2.25 0.55
N ASP A 476 13.46 -3.57 0.71
CA ASP A 476 14.22 -4.55 -0.07
C ASP A 476 14.01 -4.40 -1.58
N ILE A 477 12.77 -4.15 -2.03
CA ILE A 477 12.45 -3.93 -3.46
C ILE A 477 13.01 -2.60 -3.93
N MET A 478 12.85 -1.54 -3.14
CA MET A 478 13.27 -0.21 -3.52
C MET A 478 14.79 -0.04 -3.55
N GLU A 479 15.50 -0.62 -2.58
CA GLU A 479 16.97 -0.66 -2.58
C GLU A 479 17.51 -1.46 -3.78
N PHE A 480 16.86 -2.55 -4.12
CA PHE A 480 17.17 -3.29 -5.33
C PHE A 480 16.99 -2.43 -6.60
N LEU A 481 15.86 -1.71 -6.75
CA LEU A 481 15.62 -0.82 -7.88
C LEU A 481 16.62 0.34 -7.92
N ARG A 482 16.98 0.89 -6.77
CA ARG A 482 18.05 1.91 -6.66
C ARG A 482 19.40 1.36 -7.15
N GLY A 483 19.73 0.13 -6.79
CA GLY A 483 20.92 -0.57 -7.28
C GLY A 483 20.92 -0.76 -8.80
N LEU A 484 19.78 -1.00 -9.43
CA LEU A 484 19.65 -1.04 -10.90
C LEU A 484 19.83 0.35 -11.51
N ASN A 485 19.21 1.37 -10.92
CA ASN A 485 19.33 2.75 -11.37
C ASN A 485 20.79 3.25 -11.30
N ALA A 486 21.53 2.92 -10.24
CA ALA A 486 22.95 3.23 -10.11
C ALA A 486 23.83 2.58 -11.21
N ARG A 487 23.34 1.53 -11.87
CA ARG A 487 23.97 0.90 -13.03
C ARG A 487 23.57 1.53 -14.37
N GLY A 488 22.78 2.62 -14.34
CA GLY A 488 22.37 3.39 -15.50
C GLY A 488 20.98 3.04 -16.05
N VAL A 489 20.23 2.11 -15.45
CA VAL A 489 18.86 1.81 -15.85
C VAL A 489 17.94 2.95 -15.43
N THR A 490 17.17 3.49 -16.38
CA THR A 490 16.13 4.49 -16.09
C THR A 490 14.91 3.79 -15.47
N VAL A 491 14.40 4.33 -14.36
CA VAL A 491 13.30 3.71 -13.62
C VAL A 491 12.13 4.69 -13.52
N VAL A 492 10.96 4.26 -13.98
CA VAL A 492 9.71 4.99 -13.86
C VAL A 492 8.73 4.17 -13.03
N MET A 493 8.21 4.75 -11.96
CA MET A 493 7.29 4.07 -11.06
C MET A 493 5.95 4.79 -11.04
N ILE A 494 4.89 4.07 -11.35
CA ILE A 494 3.54 4.50 -11.02
C ILE A 494 3.28 4.08 -9.58
N THR A 495 2.89 5.02 -8.73
CA THR A 495 2.65 4.72 -7.31
C THR A 495 1.62 5.63 -6.66
N HIS A 496 0.93 5.09 -5.67
CA HIS A 496 0.10 5.82 -4.70
C HIS A 496 0.81 6.00 -3.36
N ASP A 497 2.01 5.44 -3.20
CA ASP A 497 2.78 5.57 -1.97
C ASP A 497 3.60 6.88 -1.99
N MET A 498 3.14 7.86 -1.20
CA MET A 498 3.80 9.16 -1.10
C MET A 498 5.16 9.07 -0.40
N HIS A 499 5.36 8.09 0.48
CA HIS A 499 6.65 7.83 1.11
C HIS A 499 7.66 7.32 0.07
N LEU A 500 7.24 6.36 -0.78
CA LEU A 500 8.06 5.88 -1.89
C LEU A 500 8.48 7.03 -2.81
N MET A 501 7.53 7.86 -3.19
CA MET A 501 7.79 9.02 -4.04
C MET A 501 8.85 9.95 -3.41
N LEU A 502 8.71 10.30 -2.13
CA LEU A 502 9.65 11.16 -1.42
C LEU A 502 11.04 10.55 -1.27
N GLU A 503 11.11 9.29 -0.87
CA GLU A 503 12.36 8.65 -0.47
C GLU A 503 13.23 8.22 -1.65
N TYR A 504 12.60 7.75 -2.71
CA TYR A 504 13.31 7.10 -3.82
C TYR A 504 13.30 7.87 -5.13
N THR A 505 12.35 8.81 -5.33
CA THR A 505 12.34 9.64 -6.53
C THR A 505 12.57 11.10 -6.19
N ARG A 506 13.37 11.78 -7.03
CA ARG A 506 13.57 13.22 -6.88
C ARG A 506 12.56 14.04 -7.68
N ARG A 507 11.92 13.43 -8.69
CA ARG A 507 10.99 14.07 -9.62
C ARG A 507 9.69 13.28 -9.68
N ALA A 508 8.60 14.00 -9.74
CA ALA A 508 7.26 13.43 -9.84
C ALA A 508 6.48 14.10 -10.97
N LEU A 509 5.86 13.26 -11.80
CA LEU A 509 4.91 13.65 -12.83
C LEU A 509 3.49 13.46 -12.26
N VAL A 510 2.76 14.54 -12.10
CA VAL A 510 1.42 14.53 -11.46
C VAL A 510 0.33 14.54 -12.52
N PHE A 511 -0.50 13.50 -12.50
CA PHE A 511 -1.60 13.32 -13.45
C PHE A 511 -2.95 13.56 -12.78
N CYS A 512 -3.81 14.31 -13.47
CA CYS A 512 -5.20 14.51 -13.10
C CYS A 512 -6.07 14.61 -14.38
N ASP A 513 -7.20 13.88 -14.42
CA ASP A 513 -8.18 13.91 -15.53
C ASP A 513 -7.56 13.73 -16.92
N GLY A 514 -6.57 12.83 -17.01
CA GLY A 514 -5.88 12.52 -18.27
C GLY A 514 -4.86 13.58 -18.70
N ARG A 515 -4.50 14.52 -17.84
CA ARG A 515 -3.51 15.57 -18.12
C ARG A 515 -2.34 15.50 -17.15
N LEU A 516 -1.16 15.87 -17.63
CA LEU A 516 -0.02 16.19 -16.78
C LEU A 516 -0.23 17.60 -16.22
N ILE A 517 -0.45 17.73 -14.90
CA ILE A 517 -0.72 19.02 -14.25
C ILE A 517 0.52 19.60 -13.55
N ALA A 518 1.49 18.76 -13.22
CA ALA A 518 2.77 19.22 -12.66
C ALA A 518 3.91 18.24 -12.98
N ASP A 519 5.10 18.80 -13.13
CA ASP A 519 6.39 18.12 -13.30
C ASP A 519 7.39 18.85 -12.41
N ARG A 520 7.58 18.34 -11.17
CA ARG A 520 8.33 19.00 -10.10
C ARG A 520 9.08 17.98 -9.23
N THR A 521 9.87 18.47 -8.26
CA THR A 521 10.45 17.59 -7.24
C THR A 521 9.34 16.98 -6.39
N ALA A 522 9.55 15.74 -5.90
CA ALA A 522 8.59 15.05 -5.05
C ALA A 522 8.21 15.89 -3.81
N ALA A 523 9.20 16.53 -3.18
CA ALA A 523 8.96 17.42 -2.05
C ALA A 523 8.11 18.64 -2.43
N ALA A 524 8.36 19.27 -3.60
CA ALA A 524 7.56 20.41 -4.07
C ALA A 524 6.11 20.02 -4.33
N VAL A 525 5.85 18.82 -4.83
CA VAL A 525 4.50 18.29 -5.05
C VAL A 525 3.76 18.15 -3.73
N LEU A 526 4.36 17.50 -2.72
CA LEU A 526 3.69 17.22 -1.43
C LEU A 526 3.69 18.41 -0.45
N CYS A 527 4.35 19.51 -0.80
CA CYS A 527 4.31 20.76 -0.07
C CYS A 527 3.39 21.83 -0.74
N ASP A 528 2.65 21.46 -1.78
CA ASP A 528 1.69 22.32 -2.48
C ASP A 528 0.26 21.83 -2.21
N PRO A 529 -0.48 22.41 -1.22
CA PRO A 529 -1.81 21.93 -0.85
C PRO A 529 -2.81 21.92 -2.00
N ALA A 530 -2.75 22.92 -2.90
CA ALA A 530 -3.67 22.99 -4.03
C ALA A 530 -3.44 21.85 -5.03
N LEU A 531 -2.18 21.52 -5.29
CA LEU A 531 -1.81 20.41 -6.16
C LEU A 531 -2.14 19.05 -5.53
N VAL A 532 -1.91 18.91 -4.23
CA VAL A 532 -2.26 17.72 -3.45
C VAL A 532 -3.76 17.45 -3.50
N GLU A 533 -4.59 18.45 -3.29
CA GLU A 533 -6.05 18.33 -3.37
C GLU A 533 -6.51 17.97 -4.79
N GLN A 534 -6.01 18.69 -5.81
CA GLN A 534 -6.39 18.48 -7.21
C GLN A 534 -6.05 17.07 -7.69
N ALA A 535 -4.90 16.52 -7.29
CA ALA A 535 -4.40 15.22 -7.72
C ALA A 535 -4.83 14.06 -6.81
N ALA A 536 -5.63 14.31 -5.77
CA ALA A 536 -6.03 13.34 -4.74
C ALA A 536 -4.83 12.67 -4.05
N LEU A 537 -3.78 13.44 -3.77
CA LEU A 537 -2.60 13.03 -3.02
C LEU A 537 -2.80 13.30 -1.51
N LYS A 538 -1.76 13.06 -0.73
CA LYS A 538 -1.71 13.39 0.70
C LYS A 538 -0.48 14.25 0.98
N GLU A 539 -0.65 15.33 1.73
CA GLU A 539 0.47 16.12 2.26
C GLU A 539 1.38 15.25 3.13
N THR A 540 2.67 15.51 3.07
CA THR A 540 3.60 14.86 4.01
C THR A 540 3.49 15.51 5.39
N SER A 541 3.51 14.69 6.45
CA SER A 541 3.54 15.18 7.83
C SER A 541 4.78 16.05 8.14
N LEU A 542 5.84 15.92 7.36
CA LEU A 542 7.01 16.79 7.43
C LEU A 542 6.66 18.24 7.05
N TYR A 543 5.78 18.45 6.05
CA TYR A 543 5.30 19.77 5.68
C TYR A 543 4.51 20.42 6.82
N THR A 544 3.61 19.65 7.43
CA THR A 544 2.85 20.10 8.60
C THR A 544 3.77 20.43 9.77
N LEU A 545 4.75 19.59 10.07
CA LEU A 545 5.74 19.84 11.13
C LEU A 545 6.56 21.11 10.86
N ALA A 546 7.05 21.31 9.64
CA ALA A 546 7.81 22.50 9.26
C ALA A 546 7.00 23.78 9.47
N ASN A 547 5.75 23.80 9.03
CA ASN A 547 4.86 24.94 9.20
C ASN A 547 4.58 25.26 10.68
N ARG A 548 4.31 24.24 11.49
CA ARG A 548 4.08 24.39 12.93
C ARG A 548 5.31 24.95 13.67
N CYS A 549 6.51 24.56 13.23
CA CYS A 549 7.76 25.07 13.81
C CYS A 549 8.25 26.38 13.18
N GLY A 550 7.50 26.96 12.21
CA GLY A 550 7.89 28.20 11.52
C GLY A 550 9.17 28.04 10.70
N ILE A 551 9.42 26.85 10.14
CA ILE A 551 10.57 26.55 9.28
C ILE A 551 10.17 26.83 7.81
N ALA A 552 10.88 27.75 7.17
CA ALA A 552 10.64 28.11 5.77
C ALA A 552 11.98 28.14 4.99
N PRO A 553 11.97 27.67 3.71
CA PRO A 553 10.84 27.02 3.02
C PRO A 553 10.63 25.57 3.49
N ALA A 554 9.37 25.18 3.69
CA ALA A 554 9.02 23.83 4.14
C ALA A 554 9.48 22.73 3.16
N GLN A 555 9.49 23.01 1.85
CA GLN A 555 10.03 22.12 0.84
C GLN A 555 11.50 21.77 1.11
N GLU A 556 12.35 22.75 1.45
CA GLU A 556 13.75 22.49 1.77
C GLU A 556 13.90 21.63 3.03
N PHE A 557 13.02 21.80 4.02
CA PHE A 557 13.01 20.96 5.21
C PHE A 557 12.76 19.50 4.84
N VAL A 558 11.76 19.24 4.00
CA VAL A 558 11.45 17.89 3.51
C VAL A 558 12.61 17.30 2.74
N GLU A 559 13.21 18.06 1.81
CA GLU A 559 14.35 17.60 1.00
C GLU A 559 15.57 17.25 1.87
N ARG A 560 15.91 18.08 2.87
CA ARG A 560 17.03 17.83 3.80
C ARG A 560 16.78 16.63 4.70
N PHE A 561 15.53 16.44 5.13
CA PHE A 561 15.15 15.24 5.88
C PHE A 561 15.37 13.98 5.05
N ILE A 562 14.89 13.95 3.82
CA ILE A 562 15.04 12.78 2.93
C ILE A 562 16.50 12.46 2.65
N GLU A 563 17.34 13.47 2.49
CA GLU A 563 18.79 13.25 2.31
C GLU A 563 19.43 12.62 3.55
N GLN A 564 19.12 13.12 4.74
CA GLN A 564 19.62 12.53 5.98
C GLN A 564 19.11 11.11 6.20
N ASP A 565 17.81 10.88 5.99
CA ASP A 565 17.19 9.56 6.17
C ASP A 565 17.84 8.53 5.24
N ARG A 566 18.23 8.95 4.04
CA ARG A 566 18.99 8.14 3.09
C ARG A 566 20.40 7.84 3.61
N GLU A 567 21.13 8.86 4.09
CA GLU A 567 22.47 8.70 4.67
C GLU A 567 22.46 7.73 5.87
N VAL A 568 21.46 7.83 6.75
CA VAL A 568 21.32 6.94 7.92
C VAL A 568 21.08 5.49 7.50
N ARG A 569 20.25 5.27 6.50
CA ARG A 569 20.00 3.92 5.95
C ARG A 569 21.24 3.33 5.26
N GLU A 570 22.02 4.14 4.56
CA GLU A 570 23.27 3.70 3.90
C GLU A 570 24.41 3.44 4.90
N GLY A 571 24.49 4.22 5.98
CA GLY A 571 25.53 4.09 7.01
C GLY A 571 25.28 3.00 8.05
N GLY A 572 24.09 2.42 8.08
CA GLY A 572 23.69 1.34 8.99
C GLY A 572 23.80 -0.07 8.39
N CYS A 573 24.34 -0.22 7.17
CA CYS A 573 24.58 -1.51 6.51
C CYS A 573 26.00 -1.99 6.72
#